data_61a685336f4fc78826b82a0f24968c25
#
_entry.id   61a685336f4fc78826b82a0f24968c25
#
_cell.length_a   1.000
_cell.length_b   1.000
_cell.length_c   1.000
_cell.angle_alpha   90.00
_cell.angle_beta   90.00
_cell.angle_gamma   90.00
#
_symmetry.space_group_name_H-M   'P 1'
#
loop_
_entity.id
_entity.type
_entity.pdbx_description
1 polymer ?
#
loop_
_entity_poly.entity_id
_entity_poly.type
_entity_poly.pdbx_seq_one_letter_code
_entity_poly.pdbx_strand_id
1 'polypeptide(L)'
;ITVVALVILAACKQDTSIEEVSVEENVAMEEPITGGFYLDKENSILNWKGKKVTGEHFGTIALTNGKFSFSNGQLTGGVAYADLTSIEVKDIKDKAMNTKLTGHLNSKDFFHTSEFPTATLKIDGSTDEAIAFGSLTIKDITHPIEFPYEVIENEGIVTLSGSMLVDRTMYDIRYGSGKFFEDLGDKTIYDD
;
A
#
# COMPACT_ATOMS: atom_id res chain seq x y z
N ILE A 1 -1.08 -3.86 12.37
CA ILE A 1 -1.85 -3.17 11.32
C ILE A 1 -1.64 -3.94 10.03
N THR A 2 -2.67 -4.64 9.58
CA THR A 2 -2.65 -5.27 8.25
C THR A 2 -2.86 -4.16 7.22
N VAL A 3 -1.83 -3.83 6.47
CA VAL A 3 -1.93 -2.88 5.36
C VAL A 3 -2.24 -3.68 4.11
N VAL A 4 -3.47 -3.57 3.61
CA VAL A 4 -3.86 -4.10 2.30
C VAL A 4 -3.82 -2.92 1.34
N ALA A 5 -2.82 -2.88 0.47
CA ALA A 5 -2.73 -1.88 -0.58
C ALA A 5 -3.23 -2.50 -1.89
N LEU A 6 -4.31 -1.97 -2.43
CA LEU A 6 -4.70 -2.18 -3.82
C LEU A 6 -4.22 -0.95 -4.61
N VAL A 7 -3.22 -1.13 -5.45
CA VAL A 7 -2.70 -0.07 -6.31
C VAL A 7 -3.17 -0.32 -7.73
N ILE A 8 -3.97 0.57 -8.29
CA ILE A 8 -4.38 0.54 -9.69
C ILE A 8 -3.50 1.52 -10.47
N LEU A 9 -2.75 1.02 -11.42
CA LEU A 9 -1.89 1.80 -12.29
C LEU A 9 -2.54 1.90 -13.69
N ALA A 10 -2.91 3.09 -14.10
CA ALA A 10 -3.32 3.35 -15.47
C ALA A 10 -2.15 3.97 -16.24
N ALA A 11 -1.69 3.32 -17.31
CA ALA A 11 -0.69 3.87 -18.21
C ALA A 11 -1.21 3.85 -19.65
N CYS A 12 -1.29 5.01 -20.29
CA CYS A 12 -1.53 5.11 -21.73
C CYS A 12 -0.23 4.92 -22.49
N LYS A 13 -0.21 3.95 -23.39
CA LYS A 13 0.83 3.80 -24.41
C LYS A 13 0.36 4.52 -25.68
N GLN A 14 1.11 5.51 -26.15
CA GLN A 14 0.92 6.05 -27.51
C GLN A 14 1.79 5.24 -28.44
N ASP A 15 1.18 4.56 -29.39
CA ASP A 15 1.89 4.07 -30.56
C ASP A 15 1.07 4.29 -31.83
N THR A 16 1.75 4.85 -32.80
CA THR A 16 1.26 5.13 -34.15
C THR A 16 1.93 4.17 -35.13
N SER A 17 1.19 3.26 -35.71
CA SER A 17 1.36 2.88 -37.13
C SER A 17 0.34 1.82 -37.54
N ILE A 18 -0.24 2.06 -38.72
CA ILE A 18 -1.26 1.28 -39.41
C ILE A 18 -0.54 0.30 -40.33
N GLU A 19 -0.97 -0.98 -40.38
CA GLU A 19 -1.16 -1.75 -41.61
C GLU A 19 -1.70 -3.16 -41.42
N GLU A 20 -2.75 -3.39 -42.14
CA GLU A 20 -3.29 -4.56 -42.83
C GLU A 20 -3.53 -5.94 -42.17
N VAL A 21 -4.78 -6.34 -42.41
CA VAL A 21 -5.53 -7.50 -41.94
C VAL A 21 -5.07 -8.80 -42.63
N SER A 22 -4.75 -9.80 -41.83
CA SER A 22 -5.02 -11.21 -42.18
C SER A 22 -5.63 -11.92 -40.97
N VAL A 23 -6.84 -12.43 -41.17
CA VAL A 23 -7.58 -13.18 -40.14
C VAL A 23 -6.96 -14.58 -40.03
N GLU A 24 -6.07 -14.74 -39.08
CA GLU A 24 -5.76 -16.01 -38.45
C GLU A 24 -6.24 -15.91 -37.01
N GLU A 25 -6.91 -16.95 -36.53
CA GLU A 25 -7.42 -17.08 -35.18
C GLU A 25 -6.22 -17.08 -34.22
N ASN A 26 -5.75 -15.86 -33.93
CA ASN A 26 -4.63 -15.61 -33.02
C ASN A 26 -5.20 -15.60 -31.63
N VAL A 27 -4.99 -16.68 -30.88
CA VAL A 27 -4.90 -16.58 -29.42
C VAL A 27 -3.80 -15.56 -29.17
N ALA A 28 -4.18 -14.31 -28.96
CA ALA A 28 -3.24 -13.25 -28.62
C ALA A 28 -2.53 -13.69 -27.34
N MET A 29 -1.31 -14.15 -27.47
CA MET A 29 -0.40 -14.24 -26.33
C MET A 29 -0.21 -12.80 -25.87
N GLU A 30 -0.87 -12.44 -24.76
CA GLU A 30 -0.66 -11.14 -24.12
C GLU A 30 0.83 -10.96 -23.91
N GLU A 31 1.39 -9.92 -24.49
CA GLU A 31 2.83 -9.64 -24.30
C GLU A 31 3.07 -9.38 -22.82
N PRO A 32 4.12 -9.96 -22.22
CA PRO A 32 4.36 -9.82 -20.79
C PRO A 32 4.64 -8.36 -20.43
N ILE A 33 4.03 -7.88 -19.35
CA ILE A 33 4.16 -6.52 -18.83
C ILE A 33 5.64 -6.16 -18.69
N THR A 34 6.11 -5.16 -19.44
CA THR A 34 7.50 -4.69 -19.38
C THR A 34 7.51 -3.16 -19.49
N GLY A 35 8.33 -2.50 -18.64
CA GLY A 35 8.50 -1.06 -18.66
C GLY A 35 8.28 -0.39 -17.31
N GLY A 36 8.22 0.92 -17.34
CA GLY A 36 7.98 1.77 -16.18
C GLY A 36 6.57 2.36 -16.19
N PHE A 37 5.88 2.26 -15.05
CA PHE A 37 4.50 2.72 -14.89
C PHE A 37 4.44 3.72 -13.73
N TYR A 38 3.70 4.80 -13.93
CA TYR A 38 3.43 5.78 -12.88
C TYR A 38 2.12 5.45 -12.18
N LEU A 39 2.10 5.69 -10.88
CA LEU A 39 0.91 5.52 -10.07
C LEU A 39 -0.18 6.52 -10.51
N ASP A 40 -1.37 6.00 -10.80
CA ASP A 40 -2.58 6.79 -10.93
C ASP A 40 -3.14 7.08 -9.53
N LYS A 41 -2.86 8.27 -9.01
CA LYS A 41 -3.26 8.66 -7.65
C LYS A 41 -4.77 8.75 -7.44
N GLU A 42 -5.56 8.92 -8.51
CA GLU A 42 -7.02 9.05 -8.42
C GLU A 42 -7.69 7.69 -8.30
N ASN A 43 -7.09 6.66 -8.92
CA ASN A 43 -7.60 5.29 -8.92
C ASN A 43 -6.80 4.33 -8.03
N SER A 44 -5.77 4.82 -7.34
CA SER A 44 -4.96 4.03 -6.41
C SER A 44 -5.39 4.28 -4.97
N ILE A 45 -5.46 3.22 -4.17
CA ILE A 45 -5.88 3.30 -2.78
C ILE A 45 -5.01 2.42 -1.89
N LEU A 46 -4.65 2.94 -0.72
CA LEU A 46 -4.06 2.17 0.37
C LEU A 46 -5.10 1.96 1.45
N ASN A 47 -5.46 0.69 1.67
CA ASN A 47 -6.35 0.31 2.77
C ASN A 47 -5.50 -0.08 3.98
N TRP A 48 -5.91 0.36 5.17
CA TRP A 48 -5.31 -0.05 6.42
C TRP A 48 -6.32 -0.73 7.34
N LYS A 49 -5.83 -1.64 8.16
CA LYS A 49 -6.60 -2.31 9.21
C LYS A 49 -5.74 -2.42 10.47
N GLY A 50 -6.30 -2.03 11.61
CA GLY A 50 -5.70 -2.21 12.93
C GLY A 50 -6.62 -3.00 13.83
N LYS A 51 -6.08 -3.94 14.58
CA LYS A 51 -6.84 -4.82 15.47
C LYS A 51 -6.52 -4.54 16.94
N LYS A 52 -7.50 -4.75 17.79
CA LYS A 52 -7.37 -4.75 19.24
C LYS A 52 -8.18 -5.94 19.81
N VAL A 53 -8.00 -6.24 21.09
CA VAL A 53 -8.72 -7.36 21.75
C VAL A 53 -10.24 -7.27 21.56
N THR A 54 -10.81 -6.07 21.56
CA THR A 54 -12.27 -5.84 21.50
C THR A 54 -12.82 -5.57 20.10
N GLY A 55 -12.01 -5.63 19.05
CA GLY A 55 -12.45 -5.39 17.67
C GLY A 55 -11.35 -4.88 16.75
N GLU A 56 -11.77 -4.36 15.62
CA GLU A 56 -10.87 -3.81 14.61
C GLU A 56 -11.37 -2.47 14.10
N HIS A 57 -10.46 -1.66 13.56
CA HIS A 57 -10.75 -0.45 12.82
C HIS A 57 -10.05 -0.52 11.46
N PHE A 58 -10.67 0.08 10.45
CA PHE A 58 -10.11 0.13 9.12
C PHE A 58 -10.45 1.43 8.41
N GLY A 59 -9.69 1.70 7.37
CA GLY A 59 -9.87 2.89 6.56
C GLY A 59 -8.91 2.98 5.41
N THR A 60 -8.68 4.21 4.95
CA THR A 60 -7.88 4.49 3.77
C THR A 60 -6.82 5.55 4.04
N ILE A 61 -5.76 5.52 3.22
CA ILE A 61 -4.74 6.56 3.14
C ILE A 61 -4.53 6.85 1.65
N ALA A 62 -4.42 8.11 1.26
CA ALA A 62 -4.17 8.49 -0.12
C ALA A 62 -2.72 8.19 -0.53
N LEU A 63 -2.55 7.66 -1.74
CA LEU A 63 -1.26 7.58 -2.40
C LEU A 63 -1.05 8.85 -3.22
N THR A 64 0.10 9.50 -3.08
CA THR A 64 0.35 10.81 -3.70
C THR A 64 1.21 10.73 -4.95
N ASN A 65 2.13 9.77 -4.99
CA ASN A 65 3.04 9.55 -6.11
C ASN A 65 3.58 8.13 -6.06
N GLY A 66 4.05 7.64 -7.19
CA GLY A 66 4.74 6.35 -7.28
C GLY A 66 5.18 6.04 -8.70
N LYS A 67 6.16 5.15 -8.78
CA LYS A 67 6.63 4.59 -10.04
C LYS A 67 7.06 3.15 -9.78
N PHE A 68 6.67 2.25 -10.68
CA PHE A 68 7.03 0.85 -10.63
C PHE A 68 7.61 0.39 -11.96
N SER A 69 8.52 -0.55 -11.93
CA SER A 69 9.19 -1.10 -13.11
C SER A 69 8.95 -2.60 -13.17
N PHE A 70 8.63 -3.07 -14.36
CA PHE A 70 8.41 -4.49 -14.64
C PHE A 70 9.31 -4.96 -15.78
N SER A 71 9.67 -6.22 -15.74
CA SER A 71 10.32 -6.95 -16.83
C SER A 71 9.70 -8.34 -16.93
N ASN A 72 9.12 -8.67 -18.08
CA ASN A 72 8.43 -9.94 -18.32
C ASN A 72 7.39 -10.29 -17.25
N GLY A 73 6.58 -9.33 -16.82
CA GLY A 73 5.57 -9.51 -15.78
C GLY A 73 6.10 -9.48 -14.34
N GLN A 74 7.40 -9.50 -14.14
CA GLN A 74 8.03 -9.47 -12.83
C GLN A 74 8.29 -8.04 -12.37
N LEU A 75 7.95 -7.72 -11.13
CA LEU A 75 8.23 -6.42 -10.51
C LEU A 75 9.72 -6.31 -10.19
N THR A 76 10.43 -5.41 -10.87
CA THR A 76 11.88 -5.24 -10.76
C THR A 76 12.31 -4.08 -9.87
N GLY A 77 11.38 -3.23 -9.47
CA GLY A 77 11.63 -2.13 -8.55
C GLY A 77 10.49 -1.13 -8.53
N GLY A 78 10.54 -0.22 -7.58
CA GLY A 78 9.54 0.84 -7.50
C GLY A 78 9.60 1.67 -6.24
N VAL A 79 8.78 2.70 -6.21
CA VAL A 79 8.57 3.55 -5.04
C VAL A 79 7.13 4.05 -5.02
N ALA A 80 6.54 4.10 -3.84
CA ALA A 80 5.24 4.74 -3.61
C ALA A 80 5.27 5.58 -2.33
N TYR A 81 4.52 6.67 -2.35
CA TYR A 81 4.40 7.61 -1.25
C TYR A 81 2.95 7.70 -0.80
N ALA A 82 2.73 7.55 0.50
CA ALA A 82 1.43 7.67 1.13
C ALA A 82 1.38 8.93 2.00
N ASP A 83 0.32 9.72 1.86
CA ASP A 83 0.06 10.89 2.69
C ASP A 83 -0.63 10.47 3.99
N LEU A 84 0.10 10.37 5.08
CA LEU A 84 -0.43 9.98 6.38
C LEU A 84 -1.41 11.02 6.95
N THR A 85 -1.37 12.27 6.48
CA THR A 85 -2.34 13.30 6.90
C THR A 85 -3.73 13.06 6.34
N SER A 86 -3.81 12.26 5.25
CA SER A 86 -5.06 11.87 4.59
C SER A 86 -5.76 10.67 5.23
N ILE A 87 -5.24 10.15 6.35
CA ILE A 87 -5.80 8.96 6.98
C ILE A 87 -7.27 9.13 7.33
N GLU A 88 -8.10 8.24 6.85
CA GLU A 88 -9.54 8.19 7.12
C GLU A 88 -9.92 6.89 7.83
N VAL A 89 -10.87 6.99 8.75
CA VAL A 89 -11.52 5.86 9.41
C VAL A 89 -12.86 5.60 8.72
N LYS A 90 -13.10 4.40 8.22
CA LYS A 90 -14.28 4.06 7.41
C LYS A 90 -15.34 3.22 8.14
N ASP A 91 -14.98 2.53 9.21
CA ASP A 91 -15.89 1.65 9.98
C ASP A 91 -16.73 2.37 11.03
N ILE A 92 -16.32 3.54 11.51
CA ILE A 92 -17.03 4.30 12.54
C ILE A 92 -17.98 5.30 11.91
N LYS A 93 -19.29 5.08 12.07
CA LYS A 93 -20.34 5.96 11.54
C LYS A 93 -20.59 7.19 12.40
N ASP A 94 -20.42 7.07 13.72
CA ASP A 94 -20.54 8.21 14.63
C ASP A 94 -19.42 9.22 14.39
N LYS A 95 -19.78 10.44 14.02
CA LYS A 95 -18.83 11.48 13.60
C LYS A 95 -17.87 11.88 14.73
N ALA A 96 -18.35 11.95 15.98
CA ALA A 96 -17.53 12.36 17.11
C ALA A 96 -16.48 11.28 17.43
N MET A 97 -16.90 10.01 17.42
CA MET A 97 -16.00 8.86 17.61
C MET A 97 -14.99 8.73 16.45
N ASN A 98 -15.44 8.90 15.21
CA ASN A 98 -14.57 8.88 14.03
C ASN A 98 -13.49 9.97 14.13
N THR A 99 -13.90 11.22 14.40
CA THR A 99 -12.96 12.35 14.58
C THR A 99 -11.96 12.07 15.71
N LYS A 100 -12.42 11.48 16.83
CA LYS A 100 -11.54 11.12 17.95
C LYS A 100 -10.49 10.11 17.55
N LEU A 101 -10.86 9.03 16.84
CA LEU A 101 -9.90 8.03 16.39
C LEU A 101 -8.95 8.60 15.33
N THR A 102 -9.46 9.33 14.33
CA THR A 102 -8.63 9.98 13.31
C THR A 102 -7.62 10.94 13.95
N GLY A 103 -8.06 11.75 14.91
CA GLY A 103 -7.18 12.64 15.66
C GLY A 103 -6.11 11.90 16.46
N HIS A 104 -6.44 10.74 17.05
CA HIS A 104 -5.48 9.89 17.74
C HIS A 104 -4.45 9.29 16.79
N LEU A 105 -4.88 8.78 15.62
CA LEU A 105 -3.97 8.24 14.60
C LEU A 105 -2.98 9.30 14.09
N ASN A 106 -3.40 10.56 13.99
CA ASN A 106 -2.54 11.69 13.60
C ASN A 106 -1.63 12.21 14.71
N SER A 107 -1.90 11.85 15.97
CA SER A 107 -1.18 12.39 17.14
C SER A 107 0.23 11.84 17.30
N LYS A 108 0.98 12.44 18.24
CA LYS A 108 2.34 11.99 18.62
C LYS A 108 2.40 10.56 19.13
N ASP A 109 1.30 10.09 19.71
CA ASP A 109 1.20 8.74 20.25
C ASP A 109 1.10 7.66 19.15
N PHE A 110 0.86 8.10 17.88
CA PHE A 110 0.70 7.20 16.75
C PHE A 110 1.60 7.63 15.57
N PHE A 111 1.05 8.11 14.45
CA PHE A 111 1.84 8.46 13.27
C PHE A 111 2.57 9.80 13.36
N HIS A 112 2.15 10.70 14.25
CA HIS A 112 2.72 12.05 14.40
C HIS A 112 2.80 12.79 13.07
N THR A 113 1.68 12.84 12.35
CA THR A 113 1.62 13.30 10.96
C THR A 113 2.01 14.76 10.75
N SER A 114 1.98 15.59 11.82
CA SER A 114 2.49 16.97 11.77
C SER A 114 4.01 17.07 11.60
N GLU A 115 4.75 16.02 11.96
CA GLU A 115 6.20 15.93 11.81
C GLU A 115 6.58 14.95 10.70
N PHE A 116 5.84 13.85 10.59
CA PHE A 116 6.09 12.77 9.63
C PHE A 116 4.86 12.58 8.72
N PRO A 117 4.61 13.49 7.76
CA PRO A 117 3.39 13.45 6.95
C PRO A 117 3.38 12.33 5.91
N THR A 118 4.52 11.71 5.62
CA THR A 118 4.67 10.76 4.51
C THR A 118 5.22 9.43 4.97
N ALA A 119 4.62 8.34 4.51
CA ALA A 119 5.25 7.02 4.53
C ALA A 119 5.75 6.66 3.13
N THR A 120 6.85 5.93 3.05
CA THR A 120 7.49 5.56 1.78
C THR A 120 7.68 4.05 1.70
N LEU A 121 7.13 3.45 0.64
CA LEU A 121 7.41 2.07 0.24
C LEU A 121 8.42 2.10 -0.90
N LYS A 122 9.57 1.46 -0.72
CA LYS A 122 10.56 1.23 -1.77
C LYS A 122 10.63 -0.26 -2.07
N ILE A 123 10.51 -0.62 -3.33
CA ILE A 123 10.66 -1.98 -3.84
C ILE A 123 12.02 -2.07 -4.51
N ASP A 124 12.81 -3.05 -4.12
CA ASP A 124 14.13 -3.32 -4.69
C ASP A 124 14.07 -4.46 -5.75
N GLY A 125 13.00 -5.25 -5.74
CA GLY A 125 12.75 -6.33 -6.68
C GLY A 125 11.67 -7.28 -6.20
N SER A 126 11.56 -8.42 -6.89
CA SER A 126 10.69 -9.53 -6.50
C SER A 126 11.28 -10.88 -6.84
N THR A 127 10.75 -11.94 -6.22
CA THR A 127 11.08 -13.34 -6.55
C THR A 127 10.19 -13.86 -7.68
N ASP A 128 10.53 -15.04 -8.21
CA ASP A 128 9.73 -15.74 -9.23
C ASP A 128 8.37 -16.19 -8.68
N GLU A 129 8.21 -16.31 -7.36
CA GLU A 129 6.96 -16.63 -6.68
C GLU A 129 6.09 -15.39 -6.40
N ALA A 130 6.38 -14.26 -7.05
CA ALA A 130 5.68 -13.00 -6.89
C ALA A 130 5.69 -12.47 -5.43
N ILE A 131 6.82 -12.58 -4.76
CA ILE A 131 7.09 -11.92 -3.48
C ILE A 131 7.94 -10.69 -3.74
N ALA A 132 7.39 -9.50 -3.53
CA ALA A 132 8.12 -8.25 -3.57
C ALA A 132 8.96 -8.07 -2.30
N PHE A 133 10.16 -7.54 -2.44
CA PHE A 133 11.03 -7.20 -1.32
C PHE A 133 11.59 -5.77 -1.45
N GLY A 134 11.86 -5.16 -0.31
CA GLY A 134 12.33 -3.78 -0.28
C GLY A 134 12.31 -3.21 1.13
N SER A 135 11.90 -1.97 1.27
CA SER A 135 11.85 -1.28 2.56
C SER A 135 10.61 -0.40 2.71
N LEU A 136 10.12 -0.31 3.94
CA LEU A 136 9.06 0.59 4.34
C LEU A 136 9.60 1.60 5.35
N THR A 137 9.35 2.88 5.10
CA THR A 137 9.71 3.99 6.00
C THR A 137 8.46 4.62 6.57
N ILE A 138 8.35 4.66 7.89
CA ILE A 138 7.30 5.36 8.65
C ILE A 138 7.98 6.12 9.79
N LYS A 139 7.63 7.37 10.03
CA LYS A 139 8.26 8.23 11.05
C LYS A 139 9.81 8.27 10.93
N ASP A 140 10.32 8.37 9.70
CA ASP A 140 11.75 8.33 9.36
C ASP A 140 12.50 7.06 9.81
N ILE A 141 11.79 6.03 10.26
CA ILE A 141 12.34 4.73 10.60
C ILE A 141 12.10 3.79 9.43
N THR A 142 13.16 3.13 8.96
CA THR A 142 13.12 2.23 7.81
C THR A 142 13.38 0.80 8.21
N HIS A 143 12.51 -0.11 7.77
CA HIS A 143 12.69 -1.55 7.96
C HIS A 143 12.52 -2.30 6.64
N PRO A 144 13.21 -3.43 6.46
CA PRO A 144 12.99 -4.31 5.33
C PRO A 144 11.58 -4.90 5.39
N ILE A 145 10.98 -5.12 4.20
CA ILE A 145 9.67 -5.75 4.05
C ILE A 145 9.70 -6.76 2.92
N GLU A 146 8.83 -7.75 3.04
CA GLU A 146 8.48 -8.68 1.98
C GLU A 146 6.97 -8.88 1.98
N PHE A 147 6.37 -8.98 0.79
CA PHE A 147 4.95 -9.24 0.67
C PHE A 147 4.59 -9.86 -0.70
N PRO A 148 3.57 -10.73 -0.74
CA PRO A 148 3.03 -11.22 -2.00
C PRO A 148 2.36 -10.09 -2.78
N TYR A 149 2.55 -10.09 -4.10
CA TYR A 149 1.88 -9.17 -4.99
C TYR A 149 1.23 -9.91 -6.17
N GLU A 150 0.30 -9.24 -6.78
CA GLU A 150 -0.34 -9.65 -8.02
C GLU A 150 -0.30 -8.49 -9.01
N VAL A 151 -0.06 -8.78 -10.28
CA VAL A 151 -0.09 -7.81 -11.35
C VAL A 151 -0.99 -8.32 -12.46
N ILE A 152 -1.89 -7.47 -12.92
CA ILE A 152 -2.85 -7.76 -13.99
C ILE A 152 -2.77 -6.62 -15.00
N GLU A 153 -2.76 -6.93 -16.28
CA GLU A 153 -2.97 -5.97 -17.36
C GLU A 153 -4.34 -6.19 -18.00
N ASN A 154 -5.07 -5.14 -18.17
CA ASN A 154 -6.34 -5.15 -18.90
C ASN A 154 -6.49 -3.87 -19.69
N GLU A 155 -6.64 -3.96 -21.00
CA GLU A 155 -6.84 -2.82 -21.91
C GLU A 155 -5.77 -1.72 -21.75
N GLY A 156 -4.52 -2.08 -21.52
CA GLY A 156 -3.40 -1.15 -21.34
C GLY A 156 -3.32 -0.55 -19.92
N ILE A 157 -4.18 -0.97 -19.00
CA ILE A 157 -4.13 -0.60 -17.61
C ILE A 157 -3.42 -1.71 -16.83
N VAL A 158 -2.32 -1.36 -16.15
CA VAL A 158 -1.61 -2.27 -15.26
C VAL A 158 -2.09 -2.05 -13.83
N THR A 159 -2.64 -3.09 -13.22
CA THR A 159 -3.05 -3.11 -11.82
C THR A 159 -2.03 -3.91 -11.01
N LEU A 160 -1.39 -3.27 -10.04
CA LEU A 160 -0.51 -3.92 -9.06
C LEU A 160 -1.23 -3.94 -7.71
N SER A 161 -1.37 -5.11 -7.12
CA SER A 161 -1.97 -5.27 -5.79
C SER A 161 -1.08 -6.12 -4.88
N GLY A 162 -1.13 -5.85 -3.59
CA GLY A 162 -0.37 -6.58 -2.59
C GLY A 162 -0.86 -6.29 -1.17
N SER A 163 -0.46 -7.14 -0.23
CA SER A 163 -0.79 -6.94 1.18
C SER A 163 0.37 -7.35 2.08
N MET A 164 0.57 -6.62 3.17
CA MET A 164 1.61 -6.92 4.14
C MET A 164 1.12 -6.74 5.57
N LEU A 165 1.72 -7.46 6.50
CA LEU A 165 1.62 -7.22 7.93
C LEU A 165 2.74 -6.26 8.34
N VAL A 166 2.41 -5.23 9.10
CA VAL A 166 3.37 -4.24 9.56
C VAL A 166 3.34 -4.19 11.08
N ASP A 167 4.41 -4.65 11.74
CA ASP A 167 4.60 -4.43 13.19
C ASP A 167 4.87 -2.94 13.41
N ARG A 168 3.84 -2.22 13.85
CA ARG A 168 3.89 -0.78 14.09
C ARG A 168 4.90 -0.38 15.16
N THR A 169 5.22 -1.28 16.07
CA THR A 169 6.17 -1.00 17.17
C THR A 169 7.60 -0.84 16.67
N MET A 170 7.92 -1.41 15.52
CA MET A 170 9.20 -1.21 14.84
C MET A 170 9.38 0.24 14.36
N TYR A 171 8.29 0.98 14.18
CA TYR A 171 8.26 2.39 13.75
C TYR A 171 7.98 3.36 14.92
N ASP A 172 8.30 2.95 16.15
CA ASP A 172 8.07 3.73 17.37
C ASP A 172 6.61 4.15 17.59
N ILE A 173 5.66 3.29 17.17
CA ILE A 173 4.23 3.44 17.45
C ILE A 173 3.86 2.44 18.52
N ARG A 174 4.02 2.82 19.80
CA ARG A 174 3.95 1.92 20.96
C ARG A 174 2.62 1.95 21.68
N TYR A 175 1.77 2.94 21.44
CA TYR A 175 0.51 3.14 22.17
C TYR A 175 -0.33 1.87 22.25
N GLY A 176 -0.69 1.47 23.46
CA GLY A 176 -1.52 0.29 23.70
C GLY A 176 -0.91 -1.07 23.32
N SER A 177 0.40 -1.12 23.07
CA SER A 177 1.11 -2.38 22.78
C SER A 177 1.43 -3.14 24.07
N GLY A 178 1.08 -4.43 24.12
CA GLY A 178 1.41 -5.32 25.23
C GLY A 178 2.92 -5.60 25.39
N LYS A 179 3.75 -5.22 24.38
CA LYS A 179 5.21 -5.31 24.50
C LYS A 179 5.80 -4.21 25.40
N PHE A 180 5.10 -3.07 25.54
CA PHE A 180 5.61 -1.88 26.22
C PHE A 180 4.79 -1.48 27.45
N PHE A 181 3.57 -1.96 27.56
CA PHE A 181 2.66 -1.60 28.65
C PHE A 181 2.06 -2.86 29.26
N GLU A 182 2.09 -2.95 30.59
CA GLU A 182 1.45 -4.03 31.36
C GLU A 182 -0.01 -3.65 31.69
N ASP A 183 -0.80 -4.63 32.06
CA ASP A 183 -2.17 -4.48 32.56
C ASP A 183 -3.16 -3.74 31.63
N LEU A 184 -2.94 -3.81 30.31
CA LEU A 184 -3.81 -3.16 29.34
C LEU A 184 -5.20 -3.81 29.23
N GLY A 185 -5.33 -5.13 29.49
CA GLY A 185 -6.58 -5.87 29.32
C GLY A 185 -7.21 -5.62 27.96
N ASP A 186 -8.49 -5.24 27.94
CA ASP A 186 -9.26 -4.96 26.71
C ASP A 186 -8.77 -3.73 25.92
N LYS A 187 -7.83 -2.95 26.47
CA LYS A 187 -7.23 -1.80 25.78
C LYS A 187 -6.03 -2.18 24.91
N THR A 188 -5.61 -3.45 24.96
CA THR A 188 -4.48 -3.93 24.15
C THR A 188 -4.79 -3.80 22.67
N ILE A 189 -3.88 -3.14 21.95
CA ILE A 189 -3.86 -3.04 20.49
C ILE A 189 -2.78 -3.97 19.98
N TYR A 190 -3.11 -4.86 19.05
CA TYR A 190 -2.12 -5.75 18.44
C TYR A 190 -1.07 -4.94 17.70
N ASP A 191 0.13 -5.48 17.63
CA ASP A 191 1.26 -4.75 17.06
C ASP A 191 1.27 -4.81 15.52
N ASP A 192 0.59 -5.81 14.94
CA ASP A 192 0.42 -6.08 13.51
C ASP A 192 -1.06 -6.05 13.06
#